data_4ecdcad4de880aaab9611da70254e957
#
_entry.id   4ecdcad4de880aaab9611da70254e957
#
_cell.length_a   1.000
_cell.length_b   1.000
_cell.length_c   1.000
_cell.angle_alpha   90.00
_cell.angle_beta   90.00
_cell.angle_gamma   90.00
#
_symmetry.space_group_name_H-M   'P 1'
#
loop_
_entity.id
_entity.type
_entity.pdbx_description
1 polymer ?
#
loop_
_entity_poly.entity_id
_entity_poly.type
_entity_poly.pdbx_seq_one_letter_code
_entity_poly.pdbx_strand_id
1 'polypeptide(L)'
;MHYCGVVPMHNTFQLALLEEVRDPEPPVRLTALFYEPGSTEEVIAELGRLREVVVGVGPGAEAVAEGLELPIFQPDDAEEGDGLKPVPDGAYQQTPVFHTDPDRVFWALQGRRLPAKRHPYGMQLRIAELIGDRISDEGGDLWHRRIEEIDALACALCAHRFAVGHASWMDGAVLPGTSLPQEFSTRGVLPAVERLSLS
;
A
#
# COMPACT_ATOMS: atom_id res chain seq x y z
N MET A 1 14.53 -5.09 -4.71
CA MET A 1 13.37 -4.38 -5.27
C MET A 1 12.81 -3.49 -4.17
N HIS A 2 12.39 -2.27 -4.51
CA HIS A 2 11.85 -1.30 -3.57
C HIS A 2 10.38 -1.04 -3.90
N TYR A 3 9.53 -1.00 -2.90
CA TYR A 3 8.10 -0.77 -3.06
C TYR A 3 7.75 0.58 -2.47
N CYS A 4 7.34 1.51 -3.30
CA CYS A 4 7.15 2.90 -2.91
C CYS A 4 5.67 3.30 -2.95
N GLY A 5 5.28 4.16 -2.03
CA GLY A 5 3.97 4.80 -2.03
C GLY A 5 4.11 6.31 -1.92
N VAL A 6 3.38 7.02 -2.75
CA VAL A 6 3.40 8.50 -2.80
C VAL A 6 1.98 9.02 -2.64
N VAL A 7 1.79 9.96 -1.73
CA VAL A 7 0.52 10.66 -1.54
C VAL A 7 0.75 12.16 -1.34
N PRO A 8 -0.24 13.01 -1.68
CA PRO A 8 -0.11 14.44 -1.46
C PRO A 8 -0.15 14.78 0.04
N MET A 9 0.63 15.78 0.42
CA MET A 9 0.65 16.37 1.74
C MET A 9 0.74 17.90 1.62
N HIS A 10 -0.40 18.61 1.67
CA HIS A 10 -0.48 20.04 1.42
C HIS A 10 0.08 20.41 0.03
N ASN A 11 1.22 21.11 -0.02
CA ASN A 11 1.91 21.51 -1.25
C ASN A 11 3.13 20.64 -1.57
N THR A 12 3.28 19.52 -0.87
CA THR A 12 4.38 18.56 -0.99
C THR A 12 3.82 17.15 -1.13
N PHE A 13 4.70 16.17 -1.22
CA PHE A 13 4.33 14.77 -1.27
C PHE A 13 5.04 13.98 -0.18
N GLN A 14 4.32 13.08 0.46
CA GLN A 14 4.85 12.11 1.37
C GLN A 14 5.25 10.85 0.59
N LEU A 15 6.48 10.41 0.76
CA LEU A 15 7.02 9.17 0.24
C LEU A 15 7.23 8.18 1.38
N ALA A 16 6.75 6.96 1.19
CA ALA A 16 7.08 5.80 2.01
C ALA A 16 7.69 4.70 1.15
N LEU A 17 8.65 3.99 1.70
CA LEU A 17 9.32 2.86 1.09
C LEU A 17 9.08 1.61 1.93
N LEU A 18 8.85 0.48 1.28
CA LEU A 18 8.87 -0.85 1.88
C LEU A 18 10.02 -1.67 1.30
N GLU A 19 10.75 -2.33 2.17
CA GLU A 19 11.79 -3.28 1.84
C GLU A 19 11.50 -4.64 2.46
N GLU A 20 11.80 -5.71 1.73
CA GLU A 20 11.73 -7.06 2.26
C GLU A 20 12.93 -7.32 3.17
N VAL A 21 12.65 -7.70 4.40
CA VAL A 21 13.68 -8.19 5.30
C VAL A 21 14.00 -9.64 4.92
N ARG A 22 15.26 -9.91 4.62
CA ARG A 22 15.74 -11.27 4.38
C ARG A 22 15.79 -12.04 5.69
N ASP A 23 14.67 -12.66 6.03
CA ASP A 23 14.57 -13.59 7.14
C ASP A 23 14.65 -15.01 6.58
N PRO A 24 15.43 -15.94 7.16
CA PRO A 24 15.49 -17.32 6.71
C PRO A 24 14.17 -18.08 6.93
N GLU A 25 13.27 -17.56 7.75
CA GLU A 25 11.98 -18.18 8.04
C GLU A 25 10.82 -17.39 7.41
N PRO A 26 9.98 -18.03 6.57
CA PRO A 26 8.74 -17.39 6.11
C PRO A 26 7.78 -17.16 7.29
N PRO A 27 6.89 -16.20 7.17
CA PRO A 27 6.63 -15.36 6.02
C PRO A 27 7.49 -14.08 6.01
N VAL A 28 7.65 -13.50 4.79
CA VAL A 28 8.40 -12.26 4.55
C VAL A 28 7.95 -11.15 5.50
N ARG A 29 8.93 -10.48 6.11
CA ARG A 29 8.71 -9.27 6.90
C ARG A 29 9.04 -8.06 6.03
N LEU A 30 8.30 -6.99 6.21
CA LEU A 30 8.50 -5.73 5.50
C LEU A 30 8.95 -4.66 6.49
N THR A 31 9.93 -3.87 6.11
CA THR A 31 10.37 -2.70 6.89
C THR A 31 9.99 -1.44 6.15
N ALA A 32 9.33 -0.53 6.86
CA ALA A 32 8.93 0.77 6.36
C ALA A 32 10.00 1.82 6.65
N LEU A 33 10.30 2.63 5.64
CA LEU A 33 11.10 3.84 5.72
C LEU A 33 10.25 5.02 5.27
N PHE A 34 10.32 6.12 5.99
CA PHE A 34 9.59 7.34 5.65
C PHE A 34 10.58 8.44 5.31
N TYR A 35 10.34 9.09 4.19
CA TYR A 35 11.12 10.24 3.76
C TYR A 35 10.48 11.53 4.27
N GLU A 36 11.28 12.57 4.44
CA GLU A 36 10.74 13.91 4.68
C GLU A 36 9.89 14.34 3.47
N PRO A 37 8.75 15.02 3.70
CA PRO A 37 7.90 15.49 2.62
C PRO A 37 8.66 16.43 1.67
N GLY A 38 8.56 16.19 0.38
CA GLY A 38 9.29 16.93 -0.65
C GLY A 38 8.40 17.42 -1.79
N SER A 39 8.95 18.31 -2.60
CA SER A 39 8.34 18.75 -3.87
C SER A 39 8.26 17.58 -4.87
N THR A 40 7.57 17.79 -5.97
CA THR A 40 7.52 16.79 -7.07
C THR A 40 8.92 16.39 -7.52
N GLU A 41 9.80 17.37 -7.72
CA GLU A 41 11.16 17.15 -8.21
C GLU A 41 12.03 16.39 -7.18
N GLU A 42 11.87 16.70 -5.91
CA GLU A 42 12.60 16.03 -4.84
C GLU A 42 12.18 14.56 -4.72
N VAL A 43 10.87 14.27 -4.76
CA VAL A 43 10.36 12.90 -4.70
C VAL A 43 10.79 12.10 -5.94
N ILE A 44 10.72 12.68 -7.14
CA ILE A 44 11.21 12.06 -8.38
C ILE A 44 12.70 11.76 -8.28
N ALA A 45 13.50 12.70 -7.75
CA ALA A 45 14.94 12.50 -7.57
C ALA A 45 15.25 11.37 -6.58
N GLU A 46 14.49 11.25 -5.48
CA GLU A 46 14.65 10.14 -4.54
C GLU A 46 14.28 8.79 -5.18
N LEU A 47 13.15 8.72 -5.86
CA LEU A 47 12.72 7.50 -6.58
C LEU A 47 13.71 7.11 -7.68
N GLY A 48 14.29 8.09 -8.39
CA GLY A 48 15.30 7.88 -9.44
C GLY A 48 16.64 7.32 -8.93
N ARG A 49 16.93 7.41 -7.63
CA ARG A 49 18.12 6.79 -7.01
C ARG A 49 17.94 5.31 -6.75
N LEU A 50 16.71 4.82 -6.75
CA LEU A 50 16.37 3.42 -6.52
C LEU A 50 16.51 2.64 -7.84
N ARG A 51 17.18 1.48 -7.81
CA ARG A 51 17.47 0.73 -9.04
C ARG A 51 16.26 -0.05 -9.57
N GLU A 52 15.50 -0.64 -8.70
CA GLU A 52 14.34 -1.47 -9.03
C GLU A 52 13.19 -1.00 -8.14
N VAL A 53 12.30 -0.21 -8.71
CA VAL A 53 11.22 0.42 -7.95
C VAL A 53 9.87 0.07 -8.56
N VAL A 54 8.90 -0.17 -7.68
CA VAL A 54 7.47 -0.24 -8.02
C VAL A 54 6.76 0.82 -7.20
N VAL A 55 5.97 1.67 -7.85
CA VAL A 55 5.42 2.87 -7.24
C VAL A 55 3.89 2.87 -7.31
N GLY A 56 3.26 2.85 -6.14
CA GLY A 56 1.84 3.13 -5.99
C GLY A 56 1.61 4.61 -5.72
N VAL A 57 0.82 5.25 -6.57
CA VAL A 57 0.56 6.70 -6.53
C VAL A 57 -0.88 6.94 -6.08
N GLY A 58 -1.04 7.62 -4.97
CA GLY A 58 -2.34 8.00 -4.42
C GLY A 58 -2.98 9.19 -5.14
N PRO A 59 -4.29 9.41 -4.95
CA PRO A 59 -5.00 10.52 -5.56
C PRO A 59 -4.38 11.88 -5.20
N GLY A 60 -4.19 12.73 -6.20
CA GLY A 60 -3.57 14.05 -6.06
C GLY A 60 -2.03 14.04 -6.18
N ALA A 61 -1.41 12.89 -6.47
CA ALA A 61 0.04 12.78 -6.71
C ALA A 61 0.38 12.40 -8.17
N GLU A 62 -0.54 12.64 -9.11
CA GLU A 62 -0.40 12.30 -10.53
C GLU A 62 0.83 12.96 -11.16
N ALA A 63 1.16 14.20 -10.75
CA ALA A 63 2.34 14.90 -11.24
C ALA A 63 3.66 14.17 -10.93
N VAL A 64 3.72 13.39 -9.83
CA VAL A 64 4.88 12.54 -9.54
C VAL A 64 4.94 11.36 -10.50
N ALA A 65 3.80 10.70 -10.76
CA ALA A 65 3.73 9.59 -11.70
C ALA A 65 4.18 10.00 -13.12
N GLU A 66 3.67 11.12 -13.60
CA GLU A 66 4.02 11.69 -14.91
C GLU A 66 5.50 12.07 -15.00
N GLY A 67 6.03 12.69 -13.94
CA GLY A 67 7.42 13.13 -13.89
C GLY A 67 8.46 12.02 -13.77
N LEU A 68 8.07 10.80 -13.40
CA LEU A 68 8.96 9.65 -13.37
C LEU A 68 9.34 9.14 -14.77
N GLU A 69 8.58 9.53 -15.81
CA GLU A 69 8.77 9.06 -17.20
C GLU A 69 8.81 7.51 -17.33
N LEU A 70 8.22 6.81 -16.39
CA LEU A 70 8.08 5.35 -16.39
C LEU A 70 6.71 4.94 -16.91
N PRO A 71 6.58 3.76 -17.54
CA PRO A 71 5.29 3.27 -17.96
C PRO A 71 4.33 3.11 -16.79
N ILE A 72 3.11 3.65 -16.95
CA ILE A 72 2.05 3.57 -15.94
C ILE A 72 1.13 2.42 -16.31
N PHE A 73 0.82 1.56 -15.34
CA PHE A 73 -0.17 0.52 -15.51
C PHE A 73 -1.56 1.15 -15.71
N GLN A 74 -2.11 0.92 -16.87
CA GLN A 74 -3.48 1.27 -17.22
C GLN A 74 -4.19 -0.03 -17.58
N PRO A 75 -5.18 -0.44 -16.79
CA PRO A 75 -5.99 -1.59 -17.17
C PRO A 75 -6.73 -1.27 -18.47
N ASP A 76 -6.83 -2.26 -19.36
CA ASP A 76 -7.59 -2.11 -20.59
C ASP A 76 -9.07 -1.84 -20.27
N ASP A 77 -9.57 -0.69 -20.69
CA ASP A 77 -10.97 -0.24 -20.49
C ASP A 77 -12.00 -1.16 -21.20
N ALA A 78 -11.53 -2.12 -21.99
CA ALA A 78 -12.36 -2.99 -22.81
C ALA A 78 -13.26 -3.98 -22.05
N GLU A 79 -13.08 -4.10 -20.75
CA GLU A 79 -13.91 -4.96 -19.92
C GLU A 79 -14.59 -4.15 -18.79
N GLU A 80 -15.58 -3.34 -19.13
CA GLU A 80 -16.53 -2.79 -18.17
C GLU A 80 -17.29 -3.94 -17.49
N GLY A 81 -16.81 -4.38 -16.35
CA GLY A 81 -17.47 -5.36 -15.48
C GLY A 81 -17.40 -4.88 -14.05
N ASP A 82 -18.55 -4.86 -13.38
CA ASP A 82 -18.64 -4.55 -11.95
C ASP A 82 -17.87 -5.60 -11.14
N GLY A 83 -16.61 -5.31 -10.75
CA GLY A 83 -15.89 -6.17 -9.84
C GLY A 83 -14.35 -6.03 -9.87
N LEU A 84 -13.72 -6.65 -8.88
CA LEU A 84 -12.26 -6.77 -8.80
C LEU A 84 -11.74 -7.72 -9.89
N LYS A 85 -10.81 -7.23 -10.70
CA LYS A 85 -10.13 -8.02 -11.74
C LYS A 85 -8.69 -8.27 -11.33
N PRO A 86 -8.14 -9.48 -11.56
CA PRO A 86 -6.75 -9.76 -11.25
C PRO A 86 -5.81 -8.91 -12.14
N VAL A 87 -4.74 -8.42 -11.53
CA VAL A 87 -3.65 -7.82 -12.30
C VAL A 87 -2.88 -8.94 -13.01
N PRO A 88 -2.51 -8.78 -14.29
CA PRO A 88 -1.72 -9.78 -15.00
C PRO A 88 -0.37 -10.05 -14.32
N ASP A 89 0.04 -11.32 -14.30
CA ASP A 89 1.34 -11.71 -13.76
C ASP A 89 2.49 -10.99 -14.47
N GLY A 90 3.40 -10.44 -13.67
CA GLY A 90 4.56 -9.73 -14.20
C GLY A 90 4.28 -8.34 -14.77
N ALA A 91 3.07 -7.79 -14.62
CA ALA A 91 2.72 -6.44 -15.08
C ALA A 91 3.71 -5.38 -14.57
N TYR A 92 4.19 -5.49 -13.33
CA TYR A 92 5.16 -4.57 -12.74
C TYR A 92 6.49 -4.44 -13.51
N GLN A 93 6.88 -5.47 -14.29
CA GLN A 93 8.11 -5.44 -15.07
C GLN A 93 8.01 -4.48 -16.26
N GLN A 94 6.81 -4.31 -16.80
CA GLN A 94 6.53 -3.45 -17.94
C GLN A 94 5.99 -2.09 -17.51
N THR A 95 5.21 -2.06 -16.45
CA THR A 95 4.50 -0.89 -15.93
C THR A 95 4.69 -0.78 -14.41
N PRO A 96 5.86 -0.29 -13.96
CA PRO A 96 6.19 -0.27 -12.52
C PRO A 96 5.47 0.81 -11.73
N VAL A 97 4.75 1.73 -12.38
CA VAL A 97 3.95 2.79 -11.76
C VAL A 97 2.48 2.49 -11.95
N PHE A 98 1.66 2.74 -10.93
CA PHE A 98 0.20 2.57 -11.01
C PHE A 98 -0.52 3.50 -10.04
N HIS A 99 -1.79 3.78 -10.33
CA HIS A 99 -2.66 4.52 -9.43
C HIS A 99 -3.33 3.60 -8.40
N THR A 100 -3.40 4.07 -7.17
CA THR A 100 -4.08 3.38 -6.07
C THR A 100 -4.74 4.39 -5.13
N ASP A 101 -5.61 3.94 -4.25
CA ASP A 101 -6.28 4.80 -3.27
C ASP A 101 -6.10 4.19 -1.87
N PRO A 102 -5.42 4.88 -0.94
CA PRO A 102 -5.16 4.37 0.41
C PRO A 102 -6.41 3.90 1.15
N ASP A 103 -7.51 4.62 1.05
CA ASP A 103 -8.76 4.23 1.71
C ASP A 103 -9.35 2.94 1.12
N ARG A 104 -9.23 2.77 -0.21
CA ARG A 104 -9.64 1.54 -0.89
C ARG A 104 -8.67 0.38 -0.62
N VAL A 105 -7.37 0.64 -0.47
CA VAL A 105 -6.38 -0.36 -0.04
C VAL A 105 -6.79 -0.94 1.32
N PHE A 106 -7.08 -0.09 2.29
CA PHE A 106 -7.53 -0.56 3.61
C PHE A 106 -8.89 -1.26 3.55
N TRP A 107 -9.79 -0.83 2.68
CA TRP A 107 -11.04 -1.54 2.44
C TRP A 107 -10.80 -2.95 1.90
N ALA A 108 -9.92 -3.09 0.92
CA ALA A 108 -9.58 -4.40 0.34
C ALA A 108 -8.96 -5.34 1.39
N LEU A 109 -8.06 -4.82 2.24
CA LEU A 109 -7.41 -5.59 3.31
C LEU A 109 -8.42 -6.07 4.38
N GLN A 110 -9.33 -5.21 4.79
CA GLN A 110 -10.32 -5.50 5.84
C GLN A 110 -11.58 -6.20 5.34
N GLY A 111 -11.86 -6.17 4.04
CA GLY A 111 -13.13 -6.64 3.47
C GLY A 111 -14.34 -5.77 3.84
N ARG A 112 -14.11 -4.58 4.41
CA ARG A 112 -15.17 -3.63 4.79
C ARG A 112 -14.66 -2.21 4.83
N ARG A 113 -15.57 -1.23 4.68
CA ARG A 113 -15.23 0.18 4.82
C ARG A 113 -14.82 0.50 6.26
N LEU A 114 -13.69 1.17 6.42
CA LEU A 114 -13.20 1.64 7.71
C LEU A 114 -13.84 2.98 8.11
N PRO A 115 -13.86 3.28 9.41
CA PRO A 115 -14.16 4.63 9.90
C PRO A 115 -13.20 5.67 9.31
N ALA A 116 -13.65 6.94 9.32
CA ALA A 116 -12.83 8.06 8.81
C ALA A 116 -11.43 8.05 9.45
N LYS A 117 -10.39 8.25 8.64
CA LYS A 117 -8.99 8.20 9.09
C LYS A 117 -8.63 9.26 10.13
N ARG A 118 -9.32 10.40 10.14
CA ARG A 118 -9.16 11.43 11.18
C ARG A 118 -9.79 11.07 12.52
N HIS A 119 -10.61 10.03 12.57
CA HIS A 119 -11.12 9.50 13.83
C HIS A 119 -10.06 8.58 14.46
N PRO A 120 -9.74 8.72 15.76
CA PRO A 120 -8.68 7.90 16.39
C PRO A 120 -8.84 6.41 16.17
N TYR A 121 -10.05 5.89 16.27
CA TYR A 121 -10.35 4.47 16.02
C TYR A 121 -10.12 4.08 14.54
N GLY A 122 -10.44 4.99 13.59
CA GLY A 122 -10.19 4.75 12.18
C GLY A 122 -8.69 4.65 11.85
N MET A 123 -7.86 5.47 12.48
CA MET A 123 -6.42 5.42 12.37
C MET A 123 -5.84 4.15 13.00
N GLN A 124 -6.31 3.79 14.21
CA GLN A 124 -5.88 2.58 14.91
C GLN A 124 -6.13 1.31 14.07
N LEU A 125 -7.29 1.20 13.41
CA LEU A 125 -7.58 0.06 12.55
C LEU A 125 -6.63 -0.02 11.36
N ARG A 126 -6.29 1.11 10.72
CA ARG A 126 -5.34 1.14 9.61
C ARG A 126 -3.95 0.69 10.03
N ILE A 127 -3.46 1.19 11.14
CA ILE A 127 -2.16 0.79 11.70
C ILE A 127 -2.16 -0.69 12.07
N ALA A 128 -3.23 -1.19 12.70
CA ALA A 128 -3.36 -2.59 13.05
C ALA A 128 -3.31 -3.51 11.82
N GLU A 129 -3.90 -3.09 10.68
CA GLU A 129 -3.81 -3.83 9.42
C GLU A 129 -2.37 -3.90 8.89
N LEU A 130 -1.66 -2.77 8.88
CA LEU A 130 -0.26 -2.73 8.44
C LEU A 130 0.64 -3.62 9.30
N ILE A 131 0.44 -3.62 10.62
CA ILE A 131 1.14 -4.52 11.55
C ILE A 131 0.74 -5.98 11.28
N GLY A 132 -0.54 -6.24 11.00
CA GLY A 132 -1.05 -7.57 10.63
C GLY A 132 -0.41 -8.10 9.34
N ASP A 133 -0.09 -7.23 8.40
CA ASP A 133 0.68 -7.54 7.20
C ASP A 133 2.21 -7.57 7.44
N ARG A 134 2.63 -7.61 8.73
CA ARG A 134 4.02 -7.74 9.17
C ARG A 134 4.94 -6.59 8.76
N ILE A 135 4.38 -5.42 8.66
CA ILE A 135 5.14 -4.21 8.44
C ILE A 135 5.65 -3.71 9.79
N SER A 136 6.95 -3.49 9.88
CA SER A 136 7.63 -2.81 10.98
C SER A 136 8.15 -1.46 10.51
N ASP A 137 8.26 -0.51 11.42
CA ASP A 137 8.88 0.78 11.17
C ASP A 137 10.32 0.74 11.67
N GLU A 138 11.29 1.01 10.81
CA GLU A 138 12.70 1.05 11.18
C GLU A 138 13.02 2.21 12.14
N GLY A 139 12.30 3.32 12.00
CA GLY A 139 12.49 4.54 12.80
C GLY A 139 11.73 4.57 14.12
N GLY A 140 10.93 3.55 14.45
CA GLY A 140 10.15 3.54 15.70
C GLY A 140 8.80 2.87 15.67
N ASP A 141 7.74 3.64 15.88
CA ASP A 141 6.40 3.12 16.14
C ASP A 141 5.40 3.73 15.15
N LEU A 142 4.76 2.89 14.35
CA LEU A 142 3.69 3.29 13.42
C LEU A 142 2.57 4.09 14.09
N TRP A 143 2.35 3.88 15.41
CA TRP A 143 1.32 4.61 16.17
C TRP A 143 1.58 6.11 16.28
N HIS A 144 2.81 6.57 16.07
CA HIS A 144 3.20 7.98 16.11
C HIS A 144 3.28 8.63 14.71
N ARG A 145 2.97 7.88 13.65
CA ARG A 145 3.02 8.37 12.28
C ARG A 145 1.81 9.22 11.92
N ARG A 146 2.02 10.19 11.03
CA ARG A 146 0.95 11.05 10.48
C ARG A 146 0.06 10.25 9.53
N ILE A 147 -1.12 10.78 9.26
CA ILE A 147 -2.10 10.15 8.35
C ILE A 147 -1.48 9.96 6.97
N GLU A 148 -0.76 10.96 6.46
CA GLU A 148 -0.14 10.95 5.14
C GLU A 148 0.99 9.90 5.06
N GLU A 149 1.73 9.70 6.13
CA GLU A 149 2.75 8.63 6.21
C GLU A 149 2.09 7.24 6.16
N ILE A 150 0.97 7.05 6.86
CA ILE A 150 0.21 5.79 6.85
C ILE A 150 -0.47 5.58 5.49
N ASP A 151 -0.99 6.63 4.86
CA ASP A 151 -1.56 6.56 3.51
C ASP A 151 -0.48 6.21 2.47
N ALA A 152 0.70 6.84 2.53
CA ALA A 152 1.83 6.50 1.66
C ALA A 152 2.28 5.05 1.87
N LEU A 153 2.31 4.59 3.13
CA LEU A 153 2.66 3.20 3.46
C LEU A 153 1.63 2.20 2.91
N ALA A 154 0.35 2.54 2.89
CA ALA A 154 -0.69 1.72 2.26
C ALA A 154 -0.47 1.61 0.74
N CYS A 155 -0.10 2.71 0.06
CA CYS A 155 0.27 2.69 -1.35
C CYS A 155 1.53 1.83 -1.59
N ALA A 156 2.53 1.90 -0.72
CA ALA A 156 3.74 1.07 -0.80
C ALA A 156 3.42 -0.43 -0.60
N LEU A 157 2.52 -0.77 0.32
CA LEU A 157 2.04 -2.13 0.50
C LEU A 157 1.31 -2.63 -0.76
N CYS A 158 0.50 -1.79 -1.38
CA CYS A 158 -0.12 -2.11 -2.66
C CYS A 158 0.93 -2.36 -3.75
N ALA A 159 2.04 -1.57 -3.79
CA ALA A 159 3.15 -1.77 -4.71
C ALA A 159 3.86 -3.12 -4.48
N HIS A 160 4.06 -3.52 -3.23
CA HIS A 160 4.56 -4.86 -2.91
C HIS A 160 3.60 -5.94 -3.43
N ARG A 161 2.30 -5.83 -3.16
CA ARG A 161 1.30 -6.81 -3.62
C ARG A 161 1.21 -6.88 -5.15
N PHE A 162 1.32 -5.75 -5.83
CA PHE A 162 1.38 -5.67 -7.29
C PHE A 162 2.59 -6.42 -7.85
N ALA A 163 3.77 -6.24 -7.26
CA ALA A 163 5.00 -6.89 -7.70
C ALA A 163 5.01 -8.41 -7.47
N VAL A 164 4.39 -8.89 -6.40
CA VAL A 164 4.35 -10.32 -6.08
C VAL A 164 3.13 -11.05 -6.68
N GLY A 165 2.37 -10.39 -7.58
CA GLY A 165 1.23 -11.00 -8.27
C GLY A 165 -0.02 -11.16 -7.40
N HIS A 166 -0.13 -10.39 -6.30
CA HIS A 166 -1.27 -10.43 -5.36
C HIS A 166 -2.05 -9.13 -5.36
N ALA A 167 -2.25 -8.54 -6.53
CA ALA A 167 -3.05 -7.34 -6.70
C ALA A 167 -4.23 -7.59 -7.63
N SER A 168 -5.26 -6.80 -7.44
CA SER A 168 -6.40 -6.69 -8.34
C SER A 168 -6.59 -5.22 -8.69
N TRP A 169 -7.40 -4.93 -9.69
CA TRP A 169 -7.73 -3.56 -10.02
C TRP A 169 -9.25 -3.38 -10.13
N MET A 170 -9.73 -2.16 -9.89
CA MET A 170 -11.11 -1.76 -10.00
C MET A 170 -11.20 -0.24 -10.15
N ASP A 171 -11.99 0.24 -11.12
CA ASP A 171 -12.22 1.67 -11.37
C ASP A 171 -10.91 2.47 -11.45
N GLY A 172 -9.97 2.02 -12.28
CA GLY A 172 -8.68 2.69 -12.50
C GLY A 172 -7.67 2.62 -11.36
N ALA A 173 -8.00 1.97 -10.24
CA ALA A 173 -7.10 1.82 -9.10
C ALA A 173 -6.66 0.37 -8.90
N VAL A 174 -5.37 0.17 -8.66
CA VAL A 174 -4.83 -1.12 -8.22
C VAL A 174 -5.03 -1.25 -6.71
N LEU A 175 -5.46 -2.42 -6.29
CA LEU A 175 -5.76 -2.75 -4.89
C LEU A 175 -5.06 -4.06 -4.51
N PRO A 176 -4.67 -4.25 -3.24
CA PRO A 176 -4.15 -5.53 -2.79
C PRO A 176 -5.22 -6.60 -2.94
N GLY A 177 -4.83 -7.76 -3.45
CA GLY A 177 -5.75 -8.90 -3.56
C GLY A 177 -6.27 -9.35 -2.18
N THR A 178 -7.53 -9.74 -2.14
CA THR A 178 -8.19 -10.23 -0.90
C THR A 178 -7.78 -11.64 -0.53
N SER A 179 -7.25 -12.42 -1.46
CA SER A 179 -6.76 -13.78 -1.23
C SER A 179 -5.24 -13.77 -1.18
N LEU A 180 -4.69 -13.71 0.03
CA LEU A 180 -3.31 -14.14 0.23
C LEU A 180 -3.25 -15.64 -0.12
N PRO A 181 -2.17 -16.15 -0.75
CA PRO A 181 -1.91 -17.57 -0.80
C PRO A 181 -2.01 -18.14 0.61
N GLN A 182 -2.52 -19.36 0.76
CA GLN A 182 -2.70 -20.00 2.07
C GLN A 182 -1.41 -20.02 2.92
N GLU A 183 -0.26 -19.93 2.27
CA GLU A 183 1.06 -19.83 2.90
C GLU A 183 1.27 -18.51 3.69
N PHE A 184 0.51 -17.45 3.37
CA PHE A 184 0.55 -16.16 4.07
C PHE A 184 -0.65 -15.93 4.99
N SER A 185 -1.64 -16.81 4.94
CA SER A 185 -2.91 -16.70 5.69
C SER A 185 -2.80 -17.20 7.14
N THR A 186 -1.71 -16.98 7.82
CA THR A 186 -1.73 -17.00 9.27
C THR A 186 -2.14 -15.65 9.85
N ARG A 187 -3.25 -15.11 9.37
CA ARG A 187 -3.98 -14.12 10.19
C ARG A 187 -4.34 -14.84 11.47
N GLY A 188 -3.63 -14.52 12.55
CA GLY A 188 -4.09 -14.88 13.87
C GLY A 188 -5.52 -14.40 13.99
N VAL A 189 -6.46 -15.33 14.01
CA VAL A 189 -7.84 -15.05 14.38
C VAL A 189 -7.74 -14.40 15.75
N LEU A 190 -7.99 -13.09 15.82
CA LEU A 190 -8.21 -12.45 17.11
C LEU A 190 -9.31 -13.28 17.77
N PRO A 191 -9.09 -13.84 18.95
CA PRO A 191 -10.10 -14.65 19.61
C PRO A 191 -11.37 -13.79 19.68
N ALA A 192 -12.47 -14.35 19.23
CA ALA A 192 -13.79 -13.74 19.35
C ALA A 192 -13.91 -13.30 20.80
N VAL A 193 -14.10 -12.00 21.01
CA VAL A 193 -14.40 -11.48 22.33
C VAL A 193 -15.70 -12.15 22.73
N GLU A 194 -15.62 -13.16 23.60
CA GLU A 194 -16.78 -13.76 24.21
C GLU A 194 -17.58 -12.62 24.85
N ARG A 195 -18.78 -12.44 24.34
CA ARG A 195 -19.75 -11.53 24.95
C ARG A 195 -19.97 -12.05 26.37
N LEU A 196 -19.38 -11.39 27.35
CA LEU A 196 -19.77 -11.54 28.72
C LEU A 196 -21.25 -11.13 28.81
N SER A 197 -22.11 -12.11 28.82
CA SER A 197 -23.51 -11.95 29.20
C SER A 197 -23.52 -11.60 30.69
N LEU A 198 -23.70 -10.34 30.96
CA LEU A 198 -24.09 -9.89 32.31
C LEU A 198 -25.53 -10.34 32.56
N SER A 199 -25.69 -11.38 33.35
CA SER A 199 -26.94 -11.77 34.02
C SER A 199 -27.08 -11.00 35.32
#